data_9134f46ac5fcb325329c7880035b5a81
#
_entry.id   9134f46ac5fcb325329c7880035b5a81
#
_cell.length_a   1.000
_cell.length_b   1.000
_cell.length_c   1.000
_cell.angle_alpha   90.00
_cell.angle_beta   90.00
_cell.angle_gamma   90.00
#
_symmetry.space_group_name_H-M   'P 1'
#
loop_
_entity.id
_entity.type
_entity.pdbx_description
1 polymer ?
#
loop_
_entity_poly.entity_id
_entity_poly.type
_entity_poly.pdbx_seq_one_letter_code
_entity_poly.pdbx_strand_id
1 'polypeptide(L)'
;MVKKMMTNVFAVFVIFIVLAIIIPLPTPILDFLLIINIGLSLVILLMTMYIKKALEFSIFPTVLLLTTVFRLSLNVSTTRGILSKGYAGEVVKTFGEFVMGGDAIVGFIIFVIIVIVNFLVITKGSERVSEVAARFTLDAMPGKQMAIDADLNTGAITDEEAKIRRAEVQRESDFFGAMDGATKFVKGDAIISIITALINLIGGAVLGIMHGQDINLSLIHISEPTRPY
;
A
#
# COMPACT_ATOMS: atom_id res chain seq x y z
N MET A 1 -14.43 -25.06 -11.46
CA MET A 1 -15.37 -24.39 -10.54
C MET A 1 -14.65 -23.41 -9.61
N VAL A 2 -13.62 -23.81 -8.91
CA VAL A 2 -12.82 -22.98 -7.96
C VAL A 2 -12.24 -21.71 -8.60
N LYS A 3 -11.63 -21.80 -9.81
CA LYS A 3 -11.05 -20.64 -10.51
C LYS A 3 -12.10 -19.55 -10.84
N LYS A 4 -13.31 -19.94 -11.26
CA LYS A 4 -14.41 -19.01 -11.55
C LYS A 4 -14.94 -18.36 -10.26
N MET A 5 -14.98 -19.11 -9.16
CA MET A 5 -15.38 -18.61 -7.86
C MET A 5 -14.37 -17.58 -7.31
N MET A 6 -13.07 -17.85 -7.44
CA MET A 6 -12.01 -16.89 -7.05
C MET A 6 -12.07 -15.60 -7.88
N THR A 7 -12.31 -15.69 -9.18
CA THR A 7 -12.46 -14.51 -10.04
C THR A 7 -13.66 -13.65 -9.62
N ASN A 8 -14.77 -14.26 -9.24
CA ASN A 8 -15.96 -13.54 -8.80
C ASN A 8 -15.72 -12.87 -7.44
N VAL A 9 -15.06 -13.55 -6.49
CA VAL A 9 -14.69 -12.97 -5.17
C VAL A 9 -13.78 -11.76 -5.36
N PHE A 10 -12.79 -11.86 -6.24
CA PHE A 10 -11.90 -10.76 -6.56
C PHE A 10 -12.66 -9.56 -7.15
N ALA A 11 -13.55 -9.80 -8.11
CA ALA A 11 -14.37 -8.74 -8.71
C ALA A 11 -15.28 -8.05 -7.66
N VAL A 12 -15.93 -8.82 -6.80
CA VAL A 12 -16.76 -8.29 -5.69
C VAL A 12 -15.93 -7.44 -4.74
N PHE A 13 -14.71 -7.88 -4.40
CA PHE A 13 -13.82 -7.12 -3.51
C PHE A 13 -13.38 -5.79 -4.14
N VAL A 14 -13.04 -5.78 -5.43
CA VAL A 14 -12.71 -4.54 -6.15
C VAL A 14 -13.90 -3.58 -6.19
N ILE A 15 -15.10 -4.08 -6.47
CA ILE A 15 -16.33 -3.27 -6.45
C ILE A 15 -16.57 -2.70 -5.04
N PHE A 16 -16.40 -3.50 -4.00
CA PHE A 16 -16.51 -3.04 -2.61
C PHE A 16 -15.53 -1.90 -2.30
N ILE A 17 -14.27 -2.02 -2.72
CA ILE A 17 -13.26 -0.96 -2.52
C ILE A 17 -13.69 0.33 -3.23
N VAL A 18 -14.15 0.25 -4.47
CA VAL A 18 -14.62 1.43 -5.23
C VAL A 18 -15.83 2.07 -4.54
N LEU A 19 -16.77 1.27 -4.07
CA LEU A 19 -17.93 1.77 -3.31
C LEU A 19 -17.51 2.43 -2.00
N ALA A 20 -16.51 1.90 -1.30
CA ALA A 20 -15.99 2.47 -0.06
C ALA A 20 -15.31 3.84 -0.25
N ILE A 21 -14.82 4.17 -1.45
CA ILE A 21 -14.33 5.50 -1.80
C ILE A 21 -15.50 6.49 -1.94
N ILE A 22 -16.62 6.06 -2.52
CA ILE A 22 -17.75 6.93 -2.85
C ILE A 22 -18.68 7.11 -1.64
N ILE A 23 -19.01 6.01 -0.96
CA ILE A 23 -19.98 5.99 0.14
C ILE A 23 -19.26 6.20 1.48
N PRO A 24 -19.70 7.15 2.32
CA PRO A 24 -19.13 7.32 3.65
C PRO A 24 -19.39 6.08 4.51
N LEU A 25 -18.32 5.45 4.97
CA LEU A 25 -18.41 4.29 5.84
C LEU A 25 -18.76 4.73 7.27
N PRO A 26 -19.67 3.99 7.97
CA PRO A 26 -19.84 4.15 9.41
C PRO A 26 -18.53 3.88 10.17
N THR A 27 -18.28 4.65 11.24
CA THR A 27 -17.03 4.55 12.02
C THR A 27 -16.69 3.14 12.53
N PRO A 28 -17.63 2.31 13.03
CA PRO A 28 -17.31 0.96 13.48
C PRO A 28 -16.84 0.04 12.32
N ILE A 29 -17.42 0.22 11.14
CA ILE A 29 -16.99 -0.53 9.94
C ILE A 29 -15.60 -0.07 9.51
N LEU A 30 -15.34 1.23 9.55
CA LEU A 30 -14.04 1.80 9.22
C LEU A 30 -12.96 1.28 10.17
N ASP A 31 -13.20 1.27 11.48
CA ASP A 31 -12.29 0.72 12.49
C ASP A 31 -11.97 -0.75 12.22
N PHE A 32 -12.99 -1.57 11.95
CA PHE A 32 -12.81 -2.99 11.63
C PHE A 32 -11.95 -3.19 10.36
N LEU A 33 -12.21 -2.40 9.31
CA LEU A 33 -11.46 -2.48 8.06
C LEU A 33 -10.01 -1.99 8.22
N LEU A 34 -9.76 -1.00 9.08
CA LEU A 34 -8.41 -0.54 9.43
C LEU A 34 -7.61 -1.64 10.12
N ILE A 35 -8.21 -2.35 11.08
CA ILE A 35 -7.58 -3.50 11.74
C ILE A 35 -7.25 -4.60 10.74
N ILE A 36 -8.20 -4.94 9.84
CA ILE A 36 -7.95 -5.90 8.75
C ILE A 36 -6.79 -5.45 7.88
N ASN A 37 -6.73 -4.18 7.51
CA ASN A 37 -5.65 -3.64 6.67
C ASN A 37 -4.28 -3.78 7.33
N ILE A 38 -4.18 -3.49 8.63
CA ILE A 38 -2.95 -3.67 9.42
C ILE A 38 -2.58 -5.16 9.48
N GLY A 39 -3.54 -6.03 9.80
CA GLY A 39 -3.32 -7.48 9.84
C GLY A 39 -2.88 -8.04 8.49
N LEU A 40 -3.50 -7.62 7.39
CA LEU A 40 -3.14 -8.02 6.04
C LEU A 40 -1.71 -7.58 5.69
N SER A 41 -1.33 -6.35 6.04
CA SER A 41 0.02 -5.83 5.83
C SER A 41 1.07 -6.65 6.60
N LEU A 42 0.76 -7.04 7.83
CA LEU A 42 1.63 -7.90 8.64
C LEU A 42 1.76 -9.30 8.03
N VAL A 43 0.67 -9.90 7.59
CA VAL A 43 0.69 -11.22 6.92
C VAL A 43 1.53 -11.17 5.65
N ILE A 44 1.36 -10.13 4.81
CA ILE A 44 2.17 -9.95 3.59
C ILE A 44 3.66 -9.82 3.96
N LEU A 45 3.99 -9.01 4.97
CA LEU A 45 5.37 -8.85 5.45
C LEU A 45 5.96 -10.19 5.88
N LEU A 46 5.24 -10.96 6.69
CA LEU A 46 5.70 -12.28 7.14
C LEU A 46 5.87 -13.24 5.95
N MET A 47 4.92 -13.27 5.01
CA MET A 47 5.03 -14.10 3.81
C MET A 47 6.30 -13.77 3.01
N THR A 48 6.61 -12.49 2.80
CA THR A 48 7.80 -12.08 2.04
C THR A 48 9.10 -12.50 2.71
N MET A 49 9.14 -12.67 4.04
CA MET A 49 10.32 -13.17 4.75
C MET A 49 10.58 -14.68 4.55
N TYR A 50 9.53 -15.46 4.24
CA TYR A 50 9.66 -16.92 4.03
C TYR A 50 9.93 -17.31 2.58
N ILE A 51 9.63 -16.44 1.63
CA ILE A 51 9.79 -16.70 0.18
C ILE A 51 11.27 -16.63 -0.20
N LYS A 52 11.76 -17.68 -0.86
CA LYS A 52 13.15 -17.78 -1.32
C LYS A 52 13.33 -17.36 -2.78
N LYS A 53 12.32 -17.55 -3.61
CA LYS A 53 12.34 -17.23 -5.05
C LYS A 53 11.17 -16.34 -5.42
N ALA A 54 11.40 -15.32 -6.22
CA ALA A 54 10.37 -14.37 -6.64
C ALA A 54 9.11 -15.04 -7.25
N LEU A 55 9.30 -16.10 -8.03
CA LEU A 55 8.21 -16.83 -8.68
C LEU A 55 7.36 -17.70 -7.73
N GLU A 56 7.83 -17.99 -6.51
CA GLU A 56 7.02 -18.69 -5.50
C GLU A 56 5.79 -17.86 -5.07
N PHE A 57 5.89 -16.54 -5.21
CA PHE A 57 4.77 -15.64 -4.95
C PHE A 57 4.44 -14.78 -6.18
N SER A 58 4.20 -15.43 -7.29
CA SER A 58 3.94 -14.78 -8.59
C SER A 58 2.75 -13.82 -8.59
N ILE A 59 1.79 -13.97 -7.67
CA ILE A 59 0.63 -13.08 -7.52
C ILE A 59 0.93 -11.83 -6.68
N PHE A 60 2.15 -11.69 -6.13
CA PHE A 60 2.53 -10.58 -5.24
C PHE A 60 2.26 -9.19 -5.83
N PRO A 61 2.59 -8.87 -7.10
CA PRO A 61 2.28 -7.57 -7.67
C PRO A 61 0.78 -7.24 -7.63
N THR A 62 -0.07 -8.24 -7.90
CA THR A 62 -1.53 -8.07 -7.85
C THR A 62 -2.03 -7.85 -6.42
N VAL A 63 -1.50 -8.61 -5.45
CA VAL A 63 -1.82 -8.44 -4.02
C VAL A 63 -1.41 -7.04 -3.56
N LEU A 64 -0.23 -6.58 -3.97
CA LEU A 64 0.29 -5.26 -3.63
C LEU A 64 -0.61 -4.14 -4.18
N LEU A 65 -1.03 -4.23 -5.44
CA LEU A 65 -1.98 -3.28 -6.02
C LEU A 65 -3.31 -3.26 -5.27
N LEU A 66 -3.86 -4.43 -4.99
CA LEU A 66 -5.16 -4.56 -4.34
C LEU A 66 -5.15 -4.00 -2.91
N THR A 67 -4.12 -4.34 -2.13
CA THR A 67 -3.96 -3.81 -0.77
C THR A 67 -3.72 -2.31 -0.75
N THR A 68 -3.02 -1.77 -1.75
CA THR A 68 -2.79 -0.34 -1.89
C THR A 68 -4.09 0.41 -2.20
N VAL A 69 -4.92 -0.10 -3.14
CA VAL A 69 -6.23 0.51 -3.44
C VAL A 69 -7.16 0.41 -2.24
N PHE A 70 -7.13 -0.70 -1.52
CA PHE A 70 -7.89 -0.87 -0.27
C PHE A 70 -7.48 0.18 0.78
N ARG A 71 -6.17 0.35 1.03
CA ARG A 71 -5.65 1.39 1.92
C ARG A 71 -6.04 2.79 1.48
N LEU A 72 -5.96 3.08 0.18
CA LEU A 72 -6.39 4.37 -0.37
C LEU A 72 -7.87 4.65 -0.07
N SER A 73 -8.74 3.65 -0.21
CA SER A 73 -10.17 3.80 0.08
C SER A 73 -10.42 4.11 1.57
N LEU A 74 -9.66 3.47 2.46
CA LEU A 74 -9.72 3.76 3.89
C LEU A 74 -9.21 5.16 4.22
N ASN A 75 -8.10 5.60 3.60
CA ASN A 75 -7.58 6.96 3.77
C ASN A 75 -8.59 8.03 3.34
N VAL A 76 -9.29 7.82 2.22
CA VAL A 76 -10.35 8.74 1.78
C VAL A 76 -11.52 8.77 2.76
N SER A 77 -11.92 7.60 3.28
CA SER A 77 -13.02 7.50 4.25
C SER A 77 -12.66 8.12 5.61
N THR A 78 -11.44 7.90 6.11
CA THR A 78 -10.94 8.54 7.34
C THR A 78 -10.85 10.05 7.21
N THR A 79 -10.29 10.54 6.10
CA THR A 79 -10.22 11.98 5.79
C THR A 79 -11.59 12.62 5.79
N ARG A 80 -12.57 11.98 5.13
CA ARG A 80 -13.95 12.46 5.14
C ARG A 80 -14.53 12.51 6.55
N GLY A 81 -14.27 11.48 7.38
CA GLY A 81 -14.68 11.43 8.79
C GLY A 81 -14.10 12.59 9.59
N ILE A 82 -12.79 12.83 9.48
CA ILE A 82 -12.07 13.91 10.14
C ILE A 82 -12.64 15.27 9.74
N LEU A 83 -12.75 15.54 8.44
CA LEU A 83 -13.19 16.83 7.94
C LEU A 83 -14.70 17.11 8.14
N SER A 84 -15.55 16.06 8.17
CA SER A 84 -17.00 16.26 8.32
C SER A 84 -17.50 16.21 9.76
N LYS A 85 -16.84 15.41 10.62
CA LYS A 85 -17.33 15.12 11.99
C LYS A 85 -16.26 15.38 13.07
N GLY A 86 -15.03 15.73 12.70
CA GLY A 86 -13.89 15.79 13.62
C GLY A 86 -13.46 14.43 14.17
N TYR A 87 -13.98 13.31 13.62
CA TYR A 87 -13.76 11.97 14.14
C TYR A 87 -13.73 10.91 13.06
N ALA A 88 -12.71 10.05 13.08
CA ALA A 88 -12.50 9.00 12.08
C ALA A 88 -12.53 7.58 12.66
N GLY A 89 -12.88 7.40 13.92
CA GLY A 89 -12.96 6.09 14.59
C GLY A 89 -11.97 5.94 15.75
N GLU A 90 -12.20 4.92 16.58
CA GLU A 90 -11.40 4.65 17.78
C GLU A 90 -9.98 4.17 17.44
N VAL A 91 -9.80 3.44 16.33
CA VAL A 91 -8.48 2.99 15.88
C VAL A 91 -7.58 4.18 15.56
N VAL A 92 -8.07 5.15 14.78
CA VAL A 92 -7.32 6.35 14.42
C VAL A 92 -6.99 7.17 15.67
N LYS A 93 -7.97 7.35 16.56
CA LYS A 93 -7.81 8.07 17.82
C LYS A 93 -6.74 7.43 18.72
N THR A 94 -6.85 6.13 18.97
CA THR A 94 -5.92 5.40 19.85
C THR A 94 -4.48 5.46 19.32
N PHE A 95 -4.29 5.29 18.00
CA PHE A 95 -2.97 5.45 17.39
C PHE A 95 -2.44 6.88 17.50
N GLY A 96 -3.30 7.90 17.31
CA GLY A 96 -2.96 9.29 17.48
C GLY A 96 -2.48 9.57 18.92
N GLU A 97 -3.25 9.18 19.93
CA GLU A 97 -2.92 9.32 21.35
C GLU A 97 -1.60 8.61 21.70
N PHE A 98 -1.41 7.39 21.18
CA PHE A 98 -0.16 6.64 21.39
C PHE A 98 1.07 7.35 20.83
N VAL A 99 0.97 7.90 19.61
CA VAL A 99 2.08 8.59 18.94
C VAL A 99 2.40 9.91 19.61
N MET A 100 1.38 10.65 20.07
CA MET A 100 1.56 11.97 20.69
C MET A 100 2.03 11.92 22.13
N GLY A 101 1.72 10.84 22.87
CA GLY A 101 2.03 10.75 24.28
C GLY A 101 1.39 11.86 25.15
N GLY A 102 0.30 12.48 24.67
CA GLY A 102 -0.41 13.56 25.35
C GLY A 102 0.13 14.97 25.11
N ASP A 103 1.17 15.16 24.29
CA ASP A 103 1.73 16.46 23.92
C ASP A 103 1.60 16.73 22.42
N ALA A 104 0.84 17.75 22.05
CA ALA A 104 0.59 18.13 20.65
C ALA A 104 1.87 18.55 19.90
N ILE A 105 2.82 19.20 20.61
CA ILE A 105 4.09 19.64 19.99
C ILE A 105 4.93 18.41 19.64
N VAL A 106 5.04 17.46 20.56
CA VAL A 106 5.74 16.19 20.34
C VAL A 106 5.08 15.43 19.19
N GLY A 107 3.74 15.32 19.18
CA GLY A 107 2.98 14.70 18.11
C GLY A 107 3.24 15.33 16.74
N PHE A 108 3.27 16.66 16.66
CA PHE A 108 3.59 17.37 15.42
C PHE A 108 5.02 17.09 14.93
N ILE A 109 6.00 17.08 15.82
CA ILE A 109 7.39 16.77 15.47
C ILE A 109 7.49 15.34 14.93
N ILE A 110 6.90 14.36 15.63
CA ILE A 110 6.89 12.96 15.20
C ILE A 110 6.18 12.81 13.85
N PHE A 111 5.04 13.50 13.66
CA PHE A 111 4.34 13.52 12.37
C PHE A 111 5.24 14.01 11.24
N VAL A 112 5.96 15.12 11.41
CA VAL A 112 6.89 15.65 10.40
C VAL A 112 8.00 14.63 10.10
N ILE A 113 8.55 13.99 11.11
CA ILE A 113 9.59 12.96 10.95
C ILE A 113 9.03 11.79 10.14
N ILE A 114 7.84 11.29 10.49
CA ILE A 114 7.19 10.17 9.76
C ILE A 114 6.94 10.55 8.29
N VAL A 115 6.45 11.76 8.01
CA VAL A 115 6.24 12.25 6.64
C VAL A 115 7.55 12.27 5.85
N ILE A 116 8.62 12.80 6.44
CA ILE A 116 9.95 12.85 5.80
C ILE A 116 10.49 11.44 5.53
N VAL A 117 10.41 10.54 6.52
CA VAL A 117 10.87 9.15 6.37
C VAL A 117 10.05 8.42 5.29
N ASN A 118 8.74 8.52 5.31
CA ASN A 118 7.89 7.95 4.25
C ASN A 118 8.25 8.48 2.87
N PHE A 119 8.45 9.79 2.74
CA PHE A 119 8.84 10.40 1.47
C PHE A 119 10.20 9.90 0.98
N LEU A 120 11.22 9.87 1.83
CA LEU A 120 12.56 9.46 1.45
C LEU A 120 12.66 7.95 1.18
N VAL A 121 12.07 7.13 2.05
CA VAL A 121 12.21 5.67 1.98
C VAL A 121 11.28 5.10 0.91
N ILE A 122 9.99 5.43 0.93
CA ILE A 122 9.00 4.83 0.03
C ILE A 122 9.08 5.49 -1.35
N THR A 123 9.05 6.83 -1.42
CA THR A 123 8.93 7.53 -2.71
C THR A 123 10.24 7.53 -3.50
N LYS A 124 11.39 7.65 -2.85
CA LYS A 124 12.69 7.69 -3.54
C LYS A 124 13.49 6.39 -3.46
N GLY A 125 13.40 5.67 -2.32
CA GLY A 125 14.23 4.48 -2.06
C GLY A 125 13.68 3.24 -2.75
N SER A 126 12.48 2.81 -2.41
CA SER A 126 11.92 1.53 -2.86
C SER A 126 11.66 1.50 -4.37
N GLU A 127 11.22 2.62 -4.96
CA GLU A 127 11.02 2.72 -6.41
C GLU A 127 12.31 2.46 -7.17
N ARG A 128 13.40 3.11 -6.76
CA ARG A 128 14.69 2.97 -7.45
C ARG A 128 15.23 1.56 -7.38
N VAL A 129 15.11 0.91 -6.23
CA VAL A 129 15.53 -0.49 -6.06
C VAL A 129 14.71 -1.43 -6.94
N SER A 130 13.38 -1.27 -6.96
CA SER A 130 12.50 -2.11 -7.78
C SER A 130 12.72 -1.89 -9.28
N GLU A 131 12.85 -0.64 -9.73
CA GLU A 131 13.14 -0.30 -11.13
C GLU A 131 14.45 -0.93 -11.60
N VAL A 132 15.52 -0.78 -10.82
CA VAL A 132 16.84 -1.32 -11.17
C VAL A 132 16.82 -2.85 -11.17
N ALA A 133 16.19 -3.50 -10.19
CA ALA A 133 16.05 -4.95 -10.15
C ALA A 133 15.25 -5.49 -11.36
N ALA A 134 14.14 -4.86 -11.69
CA ALA A 134 13.35 -5.23 -12.87
C ALA A 134 14.14 -5.05 -14.15
N ARG A 135 14.84 -3.93 -14.31
CA ARG A 135 15.64 -3.64 -15.50
C ARG A 135 16.76 -4.66 -15.70
N PHE A 136 17.53 -4.97 -14.66
CA PHE A 136 18.60 -5.98 -14.79
C PHE A 136 18.06 -7.35 -15.16
N THR A 137 16.93 -7.75 -14.64
CA THR A 137 16.31 -9.05 -14.97
C THR A 137 15.79 -9.07 -16.41
N LEU A 138 15.15 -7.98 -16.85
CA LEU A 138 14.62 -7.87 -18.21
C LEU A 138 15.77 -7.76 -19.25
N ASP A 139 16.82 -7.01 -18.96
CA ASP A 139 17.99 -6.88 -19.84
C ASP A 139 18.79 -8.20 -19.97
N ALA A 140 18.75 -9.05 -18.95
CA ALA A 140 19.38 -10.37 -18.96
C ALA A 140 18.59 -11.45 -19.74
N MET A 141 17.30 -11.19 -20.07
CA MET A 141 16.42 -12.16 -20.73
C MET A 141 16.96 -12.72 -22.06
N PRO A 142 17.40 -11.87 -23.01
CA PRO A 142 17.96 -12.39 -24.28
C PRO A 142 19.15 -13.32 -24.07
N GLY A 143 20.02 -13.01 -23.10
CA GLY A 143 21.14 -13.86 -22.73
C GLY A 143 20.72 -15.20 -22.13
N LYS A 144 19.71 -15.22 -21.27
CA LYS A 144 19.12 -16.47 -20.73
C LYS A 144 18.51 -17.33 -21.85
N GLN A 145 17.82 -16.71 -22.81
CA GLN A 145 17.24 -17.43 -23.96
C GLN A 145 18.32 -18.00 -24.87
N MET A 146 19.37 -17.22 -25.19
CA MET A 146 20.52 -17.70 -25.98
C MET A 146 21.26 -18.86 -25.30
N ALA A 147 21.39 -18.84 -23.98
CA ALA A 147 22.01 -19.94 -23.23
C ALA A 147 21.15 -21.22 -23.33
N ILE A 148 19.82 -21.12 -23.23
CA ILE A 148 18.91 -22.26 -23.41
C ILE A 148 19.01 -22.81 -24.82
N ASP A 149 19.12 -21.96 -25.84
CA ASP A 149 19.27 -22.40 -27.25
C ASP A 149 20.63 -23.07 -27.48
N ALA A 150 21.70 -22.58 -26.86
CA ALA A 150 23.00 -23.22 -26.91
C ALA A 150 23.00 -24.61 -26.25
N ASP A 151 22.42 -24.73 -25.05
CA ASP A 151 22.28 -26.01 -24.34
C ASP A 151 21.47 -27.02 -25.17
N LEU A 152 20.41 -26.57 -25.82
CA LEU A 152 19.58 -27.41 -26.70
C LEU A 152 20.38 -27.87 -27.94
N ASN A 153 21.09 -26.95 -28.60
CA ASN A 153 21.89 -27.24 -29.79
C ASN A 153 23.06 -28.20 -29.52
N THR A 154 23.62 -28.15 -28.31
CA THR A 154 24.68 -29.07 -27.88
C THR A 154 24.15 -30.43 -27.40
N GLY A 155 22.85 -30.58 -27.30
CA GLY A 155 22.21 -31.81 -26.77
C GLY A 155 22.32 -31.93 -25.24
N ALA A 156 22.71 -30.87 -24.53
CA ALA A 156 22.81 -30.84 -23.07
C ALA A 156 21.42 -30.90 -22.40
N ILE A 157 20.39 -30.41 -23.08
CA ILE A 157 18.98 -30.47 -22.65
C ILE A 157 18.10 -30.97 -23.78
N THR A 158 16.94 -31.49 -23.41
CA THR A 158 15.90 -31.94 -24.36
C THR A 158 15.02 -30.77 -24.83
N ASP A 159 14.30 -30.94 -25.95
CA ASP A 159 13.31 -29.97 -26.43
C ASP A 159 12.26 -29.64 -25.36
N GLU A 160 11.84 -30.65 -24.58
CA GLU A 160 10.85 -30.46 -23.53
C GLU A 160 11.41 -29.63 -22.35
N GLU A 161 12.65 -29.90 -21.95
CA GLU A 161 13.34 -29.10 -20.93
C GLU A 161 13.58 -27.65 -21.41
N ALA A 162 13.93 -27.46 -22.67
CA ALA A 162 14.08 -26.13 -23.26
C ALA A 162 12.77 -25.33 -23.21
N LYS A 163 11.62 -25.96 -23.53
CA LYS A 163 10.30 -25.33 -23.40
C LYS A 163 9.98 -24.91 -21.95
N ILE A 164 10.27 -25.80 -20.99
CA ILE A 164 10.04 -25.50 -19.57
C ILE A 164 10.89 -24.30 -19.13
N ARG A 165 12.21 -24.30 -19.44
CA ARG A 165 13.13 -23.22 -19.06
C ARG A 165 12.74 -21.89 -19.75
N ARG A 166 12.33 -21.89 -21.02
CA ARG A 166 11.82 -20.69 -21.70
C ARG A 166 10.56 -20.15 -21.05
N ALA A 167 9.64 -21.04 -20.64
CA ALA A 167 8.42 -20.65 -19.93
C ALA A 167 8.71 -20.08 -18.53
N GLU A 168 9.78 -20.53 -17.86
CA GLU A 168 10.24 -19.95 -16.58
C GLU A 168 10.82 -18.56 -16.78
N VAL A 169 11.69 -18.37 -17.78
CA VAL A 169 12.25 -17.05 -18.13
C VAL A 169 11.13 -16.06 -18.48
N GLN A 170 10.12 -16.49 -19.23
CA GLN A 170 8.97 -15.65 -19.55
C GLN A 170 8.16 -15.27 -18.31
N ARG A 171 7.87 -16.22 -17.41
CA ARG A 171 7.16 -15.94 -16.14
C ARG A 171 7.95 -15.00 -15.24
N GLU A 172 9.28 -15.13 -15.20
CA GLU A 172 10.16 -14.23 -14.45
C GLU A 172 10.06 -12.80 -15.01
N SER A 173 10.09 -12.65 -16.32
CA SER A 173 9.89 -11.37 -16.99
C SER A 173 8.54 -10.73 -16.68
N ASP A 174 7.47 -11.51 -16.84
CA ASP A 174 6.10 -11.03 -16.57
C ASP A 174 5.96 -10.57 -15.11
N PHE A 175 6.56 -11.32 -14.17
CA PHE A 175 6.57 -10.96 -12.75
C PHE A 175 7.29 -9.63 -12.50
N PHE A 176 8.52 -9.46 -13.00
CA PHE A 176 9.28 -8.23 -12.77
C PHE A 176 8.68 -7.02 -13.48
N GLY A 177 8.09 -7.22 -14.67
CA GLY A 177 7.33 -6.17 -15.38
C GLY A 177 6.10 -5.73 -14.59
N ALA A 178 5.33 -6.68 -14.05
CA ALA A 178 4.17 -6.40 -13.21
C ALA A 178 4.59 -5.73 -11.89
N MET A 179 5.73 -6.12 -11.31
CA MET A 179 6.25 -5.57 -10.07
C MET A 179 6.69 -4.11 -10.23
N ASP A 180 7.34 -3.74 -11.35
CA ASP A 180 7.68 -2.36 -11.65
C ASP A 180 6.42 -1.48 -11.71
N GLY A 181 5.37 -1.95 -12.38
CA GLY A 181 4.08 -1.27 -12.42
C GLY A 181 3.43 -1.11 -11.04
N ALA A 182 3.42 -2.17 -10.24
CA ALA A 182 2.86 -2.16 -8.89
C ALA A 182 3.62 -1.19 -7.97
N THR A 183 4.96 -1.15 -8.05
CA THR A 183 5.79 -0.24 -7.24
C THR A 183 5.53 1.23 -7.58
N LYS A 184 5.36 1.56 -8.86
CA LYS A 184 4.98 2.92 -9.29
C LYS A 184 3.62 3.34 -8.74
N PHE A 185 2.68 2.40 -8.66
CA PHE A 185 1.37 2.64 -8.07
C PHE A 185 1.45 2.89 -6.55
N VAL A 186 2.24 2.09 -5.81
CA VAL A 186 2.49 2.28 -4.37
C VAL A 186 3.15 3.64 -4.09
N LYS A 187 4.08 4.06 -4.96
CA LYS A 187 4.67 5.41 -4.88
C LYS A 187 3.60 6.50 -5.03
N GLY A 188 2.70 6.36 -6.00
CA GLY A 188 1.57 7.28 -6.18
C GLY A 188 0.70 7.38 -4.94
N ASP A 189 0.35 6.25 -4.31
CA ASP A 189 -0.41 6.20 -3.07
C ASP A 189 0.33 6.85 -1.89
N ALA A 190 1.65 6.65 -1.77
CA ALA A 190 2.46 7.31 -0.74
C ALA A 190 2.43 8.84 -0.88
N ILE A 191 2.49 9.37 -2.10
CA ILE A 191 2.37 10.81 -2.36
C ILE A 191 0.97 11.31 -2.00
N ILE A 192 -0.08 10.60 -2.42
CA ILE A 192 -1.47 10.93 -2.08
C ILE A 192 -1.67 10.92 -0.57
N SER A 193 -1.11 9.95 0.16
CA SER A 193 -1.19 9.87 1.62
C SER A 193 -0.56 11.07 2.30
N ILE A 194 0.58 11.58 1.81
CA ILE A 194 1.21 12.80 2.34
C ILE A 194 0.32 14.02 2.07
N ILE A 195 -0.19 14.17 0.86
CA ILE A 195 -1.10 15.27 0.50
C ILE A 195 -2.36 15.24 1.37
N THR A 196 -2.94 14.06 1.56
CA THR A 196 -4.13 13.83 2.39
C THR A 196 -3.86 14.20 3.85
N ALA A 197 -2.69 13.83 4.39
CA ALA A 197 -2.29 14.20 5.74
C ALA A 197 -2.17 15.72 5.92
N LEU A 198 -1.60 16.43 4.92
CA LEU A 198 -1.55 17.89 4.91
C LEU A 198 -2.94 18.53 4.81
N ILE A 199 -3.82 17.97 3.98
CA ILE A 199 -5.21 18.42 3.89
C ILE A 199 -5.94 18.24 5.23
N ASN A 200 -5.75 17.11 5.90
CA ASN A 200 -6.33 16.85 7.22
C ASN A 200 -5.80 17.84 8.27
N LEU A 201 -4.49 18.11 8.25
CA LEU A 201 -3.87 19.05 9.15
C LEU A 201 -4.43 20.47 8.96
N ILE A 202 -4.41 20.99 7.73
CA ILE A 202 -4.88 22.36 7.42
C ILE A 202 -6.40 22.43 7.56
N GLY A 203 -7.13 21.48 6.99
CA GLY A 203 -8.59 21.44 7.03
C GLY A 203 -9.15 21.28 8.45
N GLY A 204 -8.53 20.42 9.25
CA GLY A 204 -8.88 20.26 10.66
C GLY A 204 -8.63 21.54 11.48
N ALA A 205 -7.48 22.22 11.26
CA ALA A 205 -7.19 23.49 11.91
C ALA A 205 -8.22 24.59 11.56
N VAL A 206 -8.53 24.73 10.26
CA VAL A 206 -9.52 25.71 9.78
C VAL A 206 -10.91 25.43 10.36
N LEU A 207 -11.35 24.18 10.34
CA LEU A 207 -12.66 23.78 10.87
C LEU A 207 -12.72 23.95 12.38
N GLY A 208 -11.66 23.65 13.12
CA GLY A 208 -11.56 23.87 14.56
C GLY A 208 -11.73 25.35 14.91
N ILE A 209 -11.05 26.26 14.20
CA ILE A 209 -11.19 27.71 14.38
C ILE A 209 -12.62 28.17 14.05
N MET A 210 -13.21 27.68 12.96
CA MET A 210 -14.60 28.02 12.57
C MET A 210 -15.65 27.59 13.58
N HIS A 211 -15.41 26.49 14.29
CA HIS A 211 -16.31 25.99 15.35
C HIS A 211 -16.01 26.58 16.74
N GLY A 212 -15.14 27.61 16.81
CA GLY A 212 -14.83 28.34 18.05
C GLY A 212 -13.96 27.54 19.04
N GLN A 213 -13.23 26.55 18.56
CA GLN A 213 -12.28 25.80 19.37
C GLN A 213 -10.93 26.54 19.40
N ASP A 214 -10.24 26.55 20.56
CA ASP A 214 -8.89 27.10 20.67
C ASP A 214 -7.94 26.41 19.68
N ILE A 215 -7.02 27.18 19.08
CA ILE A 215 -6.03 26.68 18.10
C ILE A 215 -5.21 25.53 18.70
N ASN A 216 -4.90 25.57 19.98
CA ASN A 216 -4.22 24.47 20.69
C ASN A 216 -5.11 23.22 20.77
N LEU A 217 -6.41 23.38 21.01
CA LEU A 217 -7.39 22.29 20.95
C LEU A 217 -7.55 21.76 19.52
N SER A 218 -7.49 22.60 18.49
CA SER A 218 -7.58 22.19 17.10
C SER A 218 -6.35 21.38 16.66
N LEU A 219 -5.15 21.75 17.11
CA LEU A 219 -3.92 20.97 16.87
C LEU A 219 -3.96 19.64 17.62
N ILE A 220 -4.51 19.63 18.84
CA ILE A 220 -4.75 18.39 19.60
C ILE A 220 -5.81 17.53 18.93
N HIS A 221 -6.89 18.10 18.36
CA HIS A 221 -7.92 17.36 17.63
C HIS A 221 -7.47 16.87 16.24
N ILE A 222 -6.47 17.47 15.65
CA ILE A 222 -5.84 16.99 14.40
C ILE A 222 -4.96 15.78 14.70
N SER A 223 -4.33 15.79 15.83
CA SER A 223 -3.55 14.71 16.40
C SER A 223 -4.35 13.84 17.39
N GLU A 224 -5.41 14.39 18.00
CA GLU A 224 -6.39 13.76 18.87
C GLU A 224 -7.81 14.00 18.30
N PRO A 225 -8.34 13.16 17.43
CA PRO A 225 -9.76 13.26 17.09
C PRO A 225 -10.58 12.80 18.30
N THR A 226 -11.11 13.75 19.05
CA THR A 226 -12.14 13.62 20.09
C THR A 226 -11.70 13.50 21.56
N ARG A 227 -11.91 14.57 22.31
CA ARG A 227 -12.52 14.47 23.65
C ARG A 227 -14.01 14.78 23.51
N PRO A 228 -14.93 13.88 23.94
CA PRO A 228 -16.31 14.26 24.20
C PRO A 228 -16.34 15.15 25.44
N TYR A 229 -17.06 16.25 25.37
CA TYR A 229 -17.50 17.02 26.54
C TYR A 229 -18.43 16.18 27.40
#